data_a6ec18fcaa8113ba023fe92cc3727e1c
#
_entry.id   a6ec18fcaa8113ba023fe92cc3727e1c
#
_cell.length_a   1.000
_cell.length_b   1.000
_cell.length_c   1.000
_cell.angle_alpha   90.00
_cell.angle_beta   90.00
_cell.angle_gamma   90.00
#
_symmetry.space_group_name_H-M   'P 1'
#
loop_
_entity.id
_entity.type
_entity.pdbx_description
1 polymer ?
#
loop_
_entity_poly.entity_id
_entity_poly.type
_entity_poly.pdbx_seq_one_letter_code
_entity_poly.pdbx_strand_id
1 'polypeptide(L)'
;MLARALRLSLLLEVLLYLALAKYGFDASSGVAVLVALFGVLSLRAALVALIYACAWTWRSPAPRLSAAQALVMVLGEYAAFVRSFVIVFPFERWWMGADRLQPPPAGAIGSVGAARHRRPPVLLIHGYGCSRAAWWWLRPRLEAAGWTVATLNLEPVYASIDDYIDPVVRRIDTVLGETGAEKLILVGHSMGGLVA
;
A
#
# COMPACT_ATOMS: atom_id res chain seq x y z
N MET A 1 -12.42 1.70 -0.72
CA MET A 1 -12.83 2.90 0.04
C MET A 1 -11.65 3.82 0.33
N LEU A 2 -10.52 3.35 0.85
CA LEU A 2 -9.34 4.15 1.22
C LEU A 2 -8.82 5.07 0.09
N ALA A 3 -8.63 4.56 -1.12
CA ALA A 3 -8.14 5.36 -2.25
C ALA A 3 -9.02 6.58 -2.57
N ARG A 4 -10.33 6.46 -2.42
CA ARG A 4 -11.26 7.61 -2.60
C ARG A 4 -11.11 8.62 -1.47
N ALA A 5 -11.06 8.16 -0.23
CA ALA A 5 -10.89 9.01 0.94
C ALA A 5 -9.57 9.80 0.87
N LEU A 6 -8.47 9.13 0.50
CA LEU A 6 -7.17 9.78 0.34
C LEU A 6 -7.15 10.82 -0.79
N ARG A 7 -7.79 10.52 -1.94
CA ARG A 7 -7.91 11.52 -3.03
C ARG A 7 -8.71 12.75 -2.61
N LEU A 8 -9.86 12.53 -1.94
CA LEU A 8 -10.67 13.64 -1.44
C LEU A 8 -9.91 14.45 -0.39
N SER A 9 -9.23 13.81 0.54
CA SER A 9 -8.39 14.47 1.55
C SER A 9 -7.28 15.30 0.91
N LEU A 10 -6.55 14.74 -0.06
CA LEU A 10 -5.50 15.46 -0.79
C LEU A 10 -6.07 16.64 -1.59
N LEU A 11 -7.20 16.47 -2.25
CA LEU A 11 -7.86 17.55 -2.99
C LEU A 11 -8.25 18.69 -2.06
N LEU A 12 -8.93 18.38 -0.94
CA LEU A 12 -9.35 19.38 0.05
C LEU A 12 -8.14 20.09 0.66
N GLU A 13 -7.07 19.37 0.95
CA GLU A 13 -5.83 19.92 1.48
C GLU A 13 -5.18 20.89 0.49
N VAL A 14 -5.04 20.50 -0.77
CA VAL A 14 -4.50 21.36 -1.84
C VAL A 14 -5.36 22.60 -2.01
N LEU A 15 -6.68 22.45 -2.08
CA LEU A 15 -7.61 23.58 -2.19
C LEU A 15 -7.50 24.54 -0.99
N LEU A 16 -7.34 24.01 0.22
CA LEU A 16 -7.14 24.81 1.43
C LEU A 16 -5.85 25.64 1.34
N TYR A 17 -4.72 25.02 0.96
CA TYR A 17 -3.45 25.75 0.83
C TYR A 17 -3.49 26.79 -0.29
N LEU A 18 -4.12 26.47 -1.43
CA LEU A 18 -4.32 27.43 -2.51
C LEU A 18 -5.17 28.62 -2.06
N ALA A 19 -6.28 28.36 -1.35
CA ALA A 19 -7.14 29.41 -0.84
C ALA A 19 -6.42 30.28 0.20
N LEU A 20 -5.70 29.65 1.13
CA LEU A 20 -4.92 30.37 2.14
C LEU A 20 -3.85 31.26 1.50
N ALA A 21 -3.11 30.76 0.52
CA ALA A 21 -2.10 31.52 -0.18
C ALA A 21 -2.73 32.68 -0.97
N LYS A 22 -3.83 32.42 -1.68
CA LYS A 22 -4.46 33.43 -2.54
C LYS A 22 -5.20 34.50 -1.74
N TYR A 23 -6.05 34.10 -0.81
CA TYR A 23 -6.93 35.02 -0.08
C TYR A 23 -6.37 35.49 1.27
N GLY A 24 -5.48 34.71 1.89
CA GLY A 24 -4.83 35.07 3.15
C GLY A 24 -3.57 35.93 2.97
N PHE A 25 -2.81 35.68 1.91
CA PHE A 25 -1.50 36.31 1.68
C PHE A 25 -1.40 37.06 0.34
N ASP A 26 -2.47 37.15 -0.42
CA ASP A 26 -2.53 37.76 -1.75
C ASP A 26 -1.42 37.30 -2.72
N ALA A 27 -1.07 36.02 -2.60
CA ALA A 27 0.02 35.42 -3.36
C ALA A 27 -0.31 35.30 -4.86
N SER A 28 0.69 35.44 -5.71
CA SER A 28 0.54 35.12 -7.13
C SER A 28 0.20 33.64 -7.33
N SER A 29 -0.41 33.26 -8.45
CA SER A 29 -0.82 31.88 -8.73
C SER A 29 0.35 30.89 -8.67
N GLY A 30 1.54 31.29 -9.13
CA GLY A 30 2.74 30.44 -9.04
C GLY A 30 3.18 30.19 -7.59
N VAL A 31 3.16 31.24 -6.78
CA VAL A 31 3.48 31.11 -5.34
C VAL A 31 2.43 30.24 -4.63
N ALA A 32 1.14 30.41 -4.94
CA ALA A 32 0.08 29.60 -4.36
C ALA A 32 0.25 28.11 -4.66
N VAL A 33 0.65 27.74 -5.87
CA VAL A 33 0.96 26.33 -6.24
C VAL A 33 2.15 25.81 -5.43
N LEU A 34 3.21 26.60 -5.27
CA LEU A 34 4.36 26.20 -4.45
C LEU A 34 3.97 26.04 -2.98
N VAL A 35 3.15 26.95 -2.43
CA VAL A 35 2.62 26.82 -1.06
C VAL A 35 1.82 25.54 -0.89
N ALA A 36 0.97 25.20 -1.86
CA ALA A 36 0.20 23.96 -1.81
C ALA A 36 1.11 22.71 -1.83
N LEU A 37 2.09 22.68 -2.74
CA LEU A 37 3.05 21.58 -2.83
C LEU A 37 3.85 21.42 -1.53
N PHE A 38 4.46 22.50 -1.05
CA PHE A 38 5.23 22.48 0.20
C PHE A 38 4.36 22.20 1.42
N GLY A 39 3.11 22.69 1.45
CA GLY A 39 2.16 22.43 2.51
C GLY A 39 1.85 20.93 2.63
N VAL A 40 1.53 20.28 1.51
CA VAL A 40 1.29 18.83 1.44
C VAL A 40 2.51 18.06 1.97
N LEU A 41 3.71 18.40 1.52
CA LEU A 41 4.93 17.72 1.94
C LEU A 41 5.25 18.00 3.41
N SER A 42 5.10 19.25 3.88
CA SER A 42 5.39 19.66 5.25
C SER A 42 4.45 19.01 6.27
N LEU A 43 3.15 18.87 5.94
CA LEU A 43 2.22 18.17 6.82
C LEU A 43 2.64 16.69 7.02
N ARG A 44 3.09 16.01 5.97
CA ARG A 44 3.61 14.64 6.08
C ARG A 44 4.90 14.57 6.88
N ALA A 45 5.78 15.56 6.70
CA ALA A 45 7.00 15.66 7.51
C ALA A 45 6.67 15.88 8.98
N ALA A 46 5.69 16.75 9.30
CA ALA A 46 5.23 16.99 10.65
C ALA A 46 4.62 15.73 11.29
N LEU A 47 3.84 14.95 10.54
CA LEU A 47 3.29 13.68 11.01
C LEU A 47 4.38 12.66 11.33
N VAL A 48 5.37 12.50 10.45
CA VAL A 48 6.52 11.61 10.70
C VAL A 48 7.31 12.10 11.91
N ALA A 49 7.59 13.40 12.01
CA ALA A 49 8.29 13.98 13.16
C ALA A 49 7.52 13.76 14.48
N LEU A 50 6.19 13.89 14.46
CA LEU A 50 5.32 13.62 15.61
C LEU A 50 5.43 12.15 16.05
N ILE A 51 5.39 11.21 15.11
CA ILE A 51 5.55 9.78 15.40
C ILE A 51 6.88 9.51 16.09
N TYR A 52 7.98 10.08 15.58
CA TYR A 52 9.29 9.94 16.20
C TYR A 52 9.37 10.64 17.58
N ALA A 53 8.75 11.80 17.73
CA ALA A 53 8.67 12.48 19.02
C ALA A 53 7.92 11.64 20.07
N CYS A 54 6.78 11.03 19.67
CA CYS A 54 6.06 10.10 20.51
C CYS A 54 6.90 8.85 20.83
N ALA A 55 7.54 8.26 19.83
CA ALA A 55 8.40 7.08 20.02
C ALA A 55 9.61 7.39 20.94
N TRP A 56 10.10 8.61 20.94
CA TRP A 56 11.18 9.04 21.85
C TRP A 56 10.78 8.97 23.33
N THR A 57 9.52 9.19 23.65
CA THR A 57 9.00 9.08 25.02
C THR A 57 8.94 7.63 25.51
N TRP A 58 8.82 6.66 24.60
CA TRP A 58 8.66 5.23 24.86
C TRP A 58 9.92 4.48 24.41
N ARG A 59 11.02 4.68 25.14
CA ARG A 59 12.32 4.11 24.74
C ARG A 59 12.31 2.60 24.69
N SER A 60 12.62 2.05 23.51
CA SER A 60 12.91 0.64 23.33
C SER A 60 14.31 0.29 23.88
N PRO A 61 14.53 -0.92 24.41
CA PRO A 61 15.87 -1.42 24.80
C PRO A 61 16.80 -1.68 23.61
N ALA A 62 16.41 -1.29 22.39
CA ALA A 62 17.20 -1.49 21.17
C ALA A 62 18.52 -0.71 21.20
N PRO A 63 19.57 -1.16 20.47
CA PRO A 63 20.82 -0.44 20.32
C PRO A 63 20.60 0.98 19.77
N ARG A 64 21.41 1.91 20.24
CA ARG A 64 21.34 3.31 19.79
C ARG A 64 21.85 3.43 18.35
N LEU A 65 21.08 4.10 17.52
CA LEU A 65 21.52 4.47 16.18
C LEU A 65 22.51 5.63 16.23
N SER A 66 23.47 5.64 15.31
CA SER A 66 24.27 6.85 15.07
C SER A 66 23.40 7.94 14.44
N ALA A 67 23.81 9.19 14.52
CA ALA A 67 23.07 10.32 13.95
C ALA A 67 22.83 10.13 12.43
N ALA A 68 23.83 9.60 11.70
CA ALA A 68 23.70 9.32 10.28
C ALA A 68 22.65 8.22 9.99
N GLN A 69 22.67 7.13 10.76
CA GLN A 69 21.67 6.06 10.63
C GLN A 69 20.26 6.55 10.96
N ALA A 70 20.12 7.36 12.03
CA ALA A 70 18.84 7.96 12.39
C ALA A 70 18.31 8.87 11.29
N LEU A 71 19.19 9.72 10.71
CA LEU A 71 18.81 10.60 9.60
C LEU A 71 18.34 9.80 8.37
N VAL A 72 19.10 8.78 7.95
CA VAL A 72 18.75 7.93 6.82
C VAL A 72 17.41 7.21 7.08
N MET A 73 17.18 6.72 8.29
CA MET A 73 15.93 6.09 8.69
C MET A 73 14.76 7.07 8.58
N VAL A 74 14.85 8.26 9.17
CA VAL A 74 13.79 9.28 9.15
C VAL A 74 13.47 9.73 7.72
N LEU A 75 14.50 9.97 6.90
CA LEU A 75 14.31 10.35 5.49
C LEU A 75 13.69 9.21 4.69
N GLY A 76 14.08 7.96 4.96
CA GLY A 76 13.51 6.77 4.35
C GLY A 76 12.02 6.60 4.69
N GLU A 77 11.66 6.76 5.96
CA GLU A 77 10.27 6.72 6.44
C GLU A 77 9.43 7.84 5.82
N TYR A 78 9.96 9.06 5.80
CA TYR A 78 9.29 10.18 5.16
C TYR A 78 9.03 9.93 3.67
N ALA A 79 10.04 9.48 2.94
CA ALA A 79 9.91 9.15 1.52
C ALA A 79 8.91 8.01 1.29
N ALA A 80 8.92 6.97 2.13
CA ALA A 80 7.98 5.87 2.07
C ALA A 80 6.55 6.33 2.38
N PHE A 81 6.38 7.19 3.39
CA PHE A 81 5.08 7.76 3.75
C PHE A 81 4.49 8.61 2.63
N VAL A 82 5.27 9.55 2.08
CA VAL A 82 4.84 10.39 0.95
C VAL A 82 4.48 9.52 -0.26
N ARG A 83 5.35 8.59 -0.64
CA ARG A 83 5.09 7.68 -1.76
C ARG A 83 3.81 6.88 -1.56
N SER A 84 3.60 6.32 -0.37
CA SER A 84 2.44 5.47 -0.09
C SER A 84 1.14 6.28 -0.06
N PHE A 85 1.07 7.35 0.73
CA PHE A 85 -0.17 8.06 1.01
C PHE A 85 -0.50 9.22 0.06
N VAL A 86 0.47 9.70 -0.71
CA VAL A 86 0.25 10.76 -1.72
C VAL A 86 0.20 10.20 -3.13
N ILE A 87 0.99 9.15 -3.43
CA ILE A 87 1.18 8.69 -4.80
C ILE A 87 0.52 7.32 -5.05
N VAL A 88 0.79 6.31 -4.21
CA VAL A 88 0.43 4.92 -4.51
C VAL A 88 -1.00 4.59 -4.10
N PHE A 89 -1.36 4.76 -2.83
CA PHE A 89 -2.69 4.38 -2.32
C PHE A 89 -3.84 5.19 -2.91
N PRO A 90 -3.72 6.53 -3.11
CA PRO A 90 -4.78 7.30 -3.76
C PRO A 90 -5.03 6.83 -5.20
N PHE A 91 -3.99 6.39 -5.90
CA PHE A 91 -4.04 5.96 -7.30
C PHE A 91 -3.85 4.46 -7.49
N GLU A 92 -4.31 3.67 -6.53
CA GLU A 92 -4.19 2.21 -6.46
C GLU A 92 -4.47 1.51 -7.80
N ARG A 93 -5.51 1.93 -8.52
CA ARG A 93 -5.90 1.31 -9.79
C ARG A 93 -4.82 1.41 -10.86
N TRP A 94 -4.05 2.50 -10.88
CA TRP A 94 -2.97 2.69 -11.84
C TRP A 94 -1.76 1.82 -11.50
N TRP A 95 -1.48 1.65 -10.21
CA TRP A 95 -0.33 0.89 -9.73
C TRP A 95 -0.57 -0.62 -9.75
N MET A 96 -1.79 -1.05 -9.47
CA MET A 96 -2.08 -2.47 -9.26
C MET A 96 -2.77 -3.13 -10.45
N GLY A 97 -3.62 -2.42 -11.19
CA GLY A 97 -4.44 -3.04 -12.23
C GLY A 97 -5.35 -4.15 -11.67
N ALA A 98 -5.82 -5.03 -12.53
CA ALA A 98 -6.53 -6.25 -12.13
C ALA A 98 -5.55 -7.37 -11.76
N ASP A 99 -5.98 -8.32 -10.92
CA ASP A 99 -5.23 -9.54 -10.66
C ASP A 99 -5.33 -10.47 -11.89
N ARG A 100 -4.21 -11.07 -12.26
CA ARG A 100 -4.13 -12.00 -13.40
C ARG A 100 -4.08 -13.42 -12.87
N LEU A 101 -5.24 -13.99 -12.60
CA LEU A 101 -5.37 -15.32 -12.02
C LEU A 101 -5.41 -16.43 -13.07
N GLN A 102 -5.73 -16.12 -14.32
CA GLN A 102 -5.71 -17.10 -15.38
C GLN A 102 -4.29 -17.61 -15.63
N PRO A 103 -4.11 -18.92 -15.75
CA PRO A 103 -2.83 -19.45 -16.17
C PRO A 103 -2.48 -18.91 -17.56
N PRO A 104 -1.19 -18.61 -17.86
CA PRO A 104 -0.81 -18.27 -19.21
C PRO A 104 -1.29 -19.37 -20.18
N PRO A 105 -1.76 -18.98 -21.40
CA PRO A 105 -2.29 -19.93 -22.36
C PRO A 105 -1.27 -21.04 -22.60
N ALA A 106 -1.76 -22.27 -22.75
CA ALA A 106 -1.00 -23.52 -22.80
C ALA A 106 0.05 -23.66 -23.95
N GLY A 107 0.36 -22.56 -24.63
CA GLY A 107 1.37 -22.48 -25.70
C GLY A 107 2.56 -21.57 -25.41
N ALA A 108 2.59 -20.88 -24.25
CA ALA A 108 3.63 -19.88 -23.96
C ALA A 108 4.88 -20.46 -23.28
N ILE A 109 4.85 -21.68 -22.79
CA ILE A 109 6.01 -22.37 -22.21
C ILE A 109 5.95 -23.84 -22.66
N GLY A 110 7.03 -24.32 -23.29
CA GLY A 110 7.18 -25.62 -23.92
C GLY A 110 6.44 -26.76 -23.24
N SER A 111 5.63 -27.44 -24.05
CA SER A 111 4.81 -28.58 -23.71
C SER A 111 5.63 -29.77 -23.20
N VAL A 112 4.94 -30.57 -22.42
CA VAL A 112 5.30 -31.89 -21.84
C VAL A 112 5.89 -31.77 -20.42
N GLY A 113 5.02 -31.91 -19.46
CA GLY A 113 5.36 -31.98 -18.02
C GLY A 113 4.73 -30.92 -17.12
N ALA A 114 4.06 -29.91 -17.69
CA ALA A 114 3.60 -28.72 -16.97
C ALA A 114 2.39 -28.94 -16.02
N ALA A 115 1.74 -30.08 -16.05
CA ALA A 115 0.59 -30.35 -15.17
C ALA A 115 1.00 -30.75 -13.73
N ARG A 116 2.23 -31.18 -13.51
CA ARG A 116 2.63 -31.80 -12.23
C ARG A 116 3.20 -30.87 -11.17
N HIS A 117 3.59 -29.62 -11.50
CA HIS A 117 4.20 -28.70 -10.52
C HIS A 117 3.77 -27.26 -10.74
N ARG A 118 2.48 -26.98 -10.87
CA ARG A 118 2.01 -25.60 -10.76
C ARG A 118 2.24 -25.12 -9.32
N ARG A 119 3.04 -24.08 -9.18
CA ARG A 119 3.22 -23.40 -7.88
C ARG A 119 1.85 -22.95 -7.36
N PRO A 120 1.53 -23.17 -6.08
CA PRO A 120 0.32 -22.62 -5.50
C PRO A 120 0.23 -21.11 -5.72
N PRO A 121 -0.94 -20.55 -6.02
CA PRO A 121 -1.09 -19.10 -6.10
C PRO A 121 -0.80 -18.45 -4.75
N VAL A 122 -0.38 -17.19 -4.77
CA VAL A 122 -0.07 -16.38 -3.57
C VAL A 122 -1.18 -15.35 -3.40
N LEU A 123 -1.80 -15.32 -2.23
CA LEU A 123 -2.73 -14.26 -1.83
C LEU A 123 -2.04 -13.30 -0.86
N LEU A 124 -1.90 -12.03 -1.26
CA LEU A 124 -1.28 -10.98 -0.48
C LEU A 124 -2.34 -10.19 0.30
N ILE A 125 -2.22 -10.18 1.64
CA ILE A 125 -3.17 -9.56 2.57
C ILE A 125 -2.48 -8.39 3.26
N HIS A 126 -2.96 -7.16 3.00
CA HIS A 126 -2.37 -5.94 3.54
C HIS A 126 -2.74 -5.70 5.01
N GLY A 127 -2.03 -4.76 5.65
CA GLY A 127 -2.25 -4.38 7.04
C GLY A 127 -3.27 -3.26 7.23
N TYR A 128 -3.42 -2.86 8.49
CA TYR A 128 -4.31 -1.80 8.92
C TYR A 128 -3.98 -0.46 8.26
N GLY A 129 -5.02 0.30 7.86
CA GLY A 129 -4.84 1.59 7.21
C GLY A 129 -4.18 1.56 5.82
N CYS A 130 -4.03 0.36 5.25
CA CYS A 130 -3.44 0.15 3.93
C CYS A 130 -4.50 -0.24 2.89
N SER A 131 -4.06 -0.45 1.67
CA SER A 131 -4.82 -1.08 0.60
C SER A 131 -3.97 -2.13 -0.11
N ARG A 132 -4.57 -2.86 -1.04
CA ARG A 132 -3.82 -3.81 -1.89
C ARG A 132 -2.64 -3.16 -2.60
N ALA A 133 -2.63 -1.85 -2.75
CA ALA A 133 -1.52 -1.10 -3.31
C ALA A 133 -0.24 -1.12 -2.45
N ALA A 134 -0.30 -1.56 -1.19
CA ALA A 134 0.91 -1.85 -0.40
C ALA A 134 1.83 -2.84 -1.11
N TRP A 135 1.29 -3.67 -1.98
CA TRP A 135 1.99 -4.70 -2.73
C TRP A 135 2.49 -4.26 -4.12
N TRP A 136 2.35 -2.98 -4.48
CA TRP A 136 2.70 -2.42 -5.79
C TRP A 136 4.12 -2.76 -6.24
N TRP A 137 5.05 -2.91 -5.30
CA TRP A 137 6.43 -3.23 -5.56
C TRP A 137 6.71 -4.75 -5.55
N LEU A 138 6.09 -5.51 -4.64
CA LEU A 138 6.32 -6.94 -4.47
C LEU A 138 5.61 -7.77 -5.54
N ARG A 139 4.34 -7.44 -5.81
CA ARG A 139 3.51 -8.20 -6.75
C ARG A 139 4.15 -8.38 -8.14
N PRO A 140 4.63 -7.33 -8.83
CA PRO A 140 5.23 -7.50 -10.16
C PRO A 140 6.48 -8.38 -10.13
N ARG A 141 7.21 -8.39 -9.01
CA ARG A 141 8.41 -9.24 -8.84
C ARG A 141 8.06 -10.70 -8.66
N LEU A 142 7.02 -10.98 -7.91
CA LEU A 142 6.51 -12.35 -7.79
C LEU A 142 5.96 -12.85 -9.12
N GLU A 143 5.20 -12.02 -9.84
CA GLU A 143 4.67 -12.34 -11.16
C GLU A 143 5.81 -12.59 -12.17
N ALA A 144 6.85 -11.75 -12.18
CA ALA A 144 8.05 -11.94 -13.01
C ALA A 144 8.83 -13.22 -12.66
N ALA A 145 8.77 -13.65 -11.39
CA ALA A 145 9.35 -14.92 -10.94
C ALA A 145 8.44 -16.14 -11.23
N GLY A 146 7.31 -15.94 -11.95
CA GLY A 146 6.41 -17.00 -12.37
C GLY A 146 5.38 -17.41 -11.33
N TRP A 147 5.08 -16.56 -10.33
CA TRP A 147 4.00 -16.79 -9.39
C TRP A 147 2.70 -16.20 -9.90
N THR A 148 1.59 -16.91 -9.69
CA THR A 148 0.24 -16.34 -9.79
C THR A 148 -0.04 -15.59 -8.50
N VAL A 149 -0.35 -14.30 -8.58
CA VAL A 149 -0.51 -13.43 -7.40
C VAL A 149 -1.90 -12.82 -7.38
N ALA A 150 -2.60 -13.05 -6.29
CA ALA A 150 -3.87 -12.45 -5.94
C ALA A 150 -3.67 -11.38 -4.85
N THR A 151 -4.55 -10.40 -4.84
CA THR A 151 -4.61 -9.37 -3.80
C THR A 151 -6.06 -9.12 -3.41
N LEU A 152 -6.29 -8.49 -2.26
CA LEU A 152 -7.62 -8.00 -1.89
C LEU A 152 -7.50 -6.68 -1.12
N ASN A 153 -8.62 -5.94 -1.03
CA ASN A 153 -8.77 -4.85 -0.09
C ASN A 153 -9.60 -5.31 1.10
N LEU A 154 -9.10 -5.09 2.31
CA LEU A 154 -9.84 -5.26 3.54
C LEU A 154 -10.67 -4.00 3.78
N GLU A 155 -11.96 -4.08 3.53
CA GLU A 155 -12.90 -2.95 3.63
C GLU A 155 -14.14 -3.36 4.46
N PRO A 156 -14.67 -2.43 5.27
CA PRO A 156 -14.23 -1.05 5.51
C PRO A 156 -12.87 -0.98 6.24
N VAL A 157 -12.11 0.12 6.04
CA VAL A 157 -10.68 0.22 6.40
C VAL A 157 -10.40 0.07 7.90
N TYR A 158 -11.38 0.42 8.74
CA TYR A 158 -11.24 0.46 10.20
C TYR A 158 -12.26 -0.48 10.90
N ALA A 159 -12.60 -1.59 10.27
CA ALA A 159 -13.45 -2.62 10.86
C ALA A 159 -12.67 -3.49 11.86
N SER A 160 -13.37 -4.34 12.58
CA SER A 160 -12.76 -5.38 13.43
C SER A 160 -11.99 -6.38 12.57
N ILE A 161 -10.98 -7.04 13.15
CA ILE A 161 -10.26 -8.13 12.50
C ILE A 161 -11.21 -9.23 12.07
N ASP A 162 -12.20 -9.56 12.91
CA ASP A 162 -13.19 -10.61 12.64
C ASP A 162 -14.04 -10.30 11.39
N ASP A 163 -14.31 -9.02 11.10
CA ASP A 163 -15.08 -8.60 9.92
C ASP A 163 -14.34 -8.88 8.60
N TYR A 164 -13.02 -9.11 8.65
CA TYR A 164 -12.21 -9.38 7.48
C TYR A 164 -12.06 -10.89 7.17
N ILE A 165 -12.45 -11.78 8.08
CA ILE A 165 -12.35 -13.22 7.88
C ILE A 165 -13.16 -13.66 6.64
N ASP A 166 -14.44 -13.32 6.59
CA ASP A 166 -15.31 -13.66 5.47
C ASP A 166 -14.83 -13.11 4.10
N PRO A 167 -14.43 -11.83 3.99
CA PRO A 167 -13.80 -11.32 2.76
C PRO A 167 -12.56 -12.11 2.33
N VAL A 168 -11.71 -12.53 3.26
CA VAL A 168 -10.51 -13.32 2.95
C VAL A 168 -10.90 -14.72 2.51
N VAL A 169 -11.81 -15.39 3.19
CA VAL A 169 -12.32 -16.73 2.80
C VAL A 169 -12.91 -16.69 1.40
N ARG A 170 -13.81 -15.74 1.12
CA ARG A 170 -14.37 -15.58 -0.24
C ARG A 170 -13.30 -15.33 -1.30
N ARG A 171 -12.24 -14.59 -0.95
CA ARG A 171 -11.14 -14.35 -1.89
C ARG A 171 -10.32 -15.60 -2.12
N ILE A 172 -10.08 -16.41 -1.09
CA ILE A 172 -9.43 -17.72 -1.19
C ILE A 172 -10.22 -18.62 -2.16
N ASP A 173 -11.53 -18.76 -1.96
CA ASP A 173 -12.40 -19.58 -2.82
C ASP A 173 -12.36 -19.10 -4.27
N THR A 174 -12.41 -17.79 -4.48
CA THR A 174 -12.31 -17.20 -5.84
C THR A 174 -10.96 -17.56 -6.49
N VAL A 175 -9.86 -17.40 -5.76
CA VAL A 175 -8.52 -17.68 -6.29
C VAL A 175 -8.35 -19.17 -6.60
N LEU A 176 -8.80 -20.05 -5.74
CA LEU A 176 -8.76 -21.50 -5.97
C LEU A 176 -9.61 -21.90 -7.17
N GLY A 177 -10.85 -21.36 -7.26
CA GLY A 177 -11.75 -21.63 -8.38
C GLY A 177 -11.22 -21.14 -9.74
N GLU A 178 -10.67 -19.91 -9.79
CA GLU A 178 -10.13 -19.33 -11.03
C GLU A 178 -8.81 -19.98 -11.49
N THR A 179 -8.00 -20.45 -10.54
CA THR A 179 -6.69 -21.06 -10.85
C THR A 179 -6.75 -22.58 -10.99
N GLY A 180 -7.81 -23.22 -10.49
CA GLY A 180 -7.92 -24.68 -10.40
C GLY A 180 -6.92 -25.28 -9.40
N ALA A 181 -6.38 -24.49 -8.47
CA ALA A 181 -5.43 -24.95 -7.47
C ALA A 181 -6.17 -25.54 -6.25
N GLU A 182 -5.61 -26.59 -5.65
CA GLU A 182 -6.16 -27.20 -4.43
C GLU A 182 -5.77 -26.44 -3.15
N LYS A 183 -4.72 -25.63 -3.22
CA LYS A 183 -4.17 -24.85 -2.09
C LYS A 183 -3.52 -23.58 -2.59
N LEU A 184 -3.40 -22.59 -1.72
CA LEU A 184 -2.69 -21.33 -1.97
C LEU A 184 -1.76 -20.98 -0.81
N ILE A 185 -0.89 -20.01 -1.04
CA ILE A 185 0.01 -19.44 -0.03
C ILE A 185 -0.59 -18.10 0.42
N LEU A 186 -0.82 -17.95 1.73
CA LEU A 186 -1.19 -16.67 2.33
C LEU A 186 0.08 -15.91 2.73
N VAL A 187 0.13 -14.63 2.37
CA VAL A 187 1.20 -13.70 2.79
C VAL A 187 0.52 -12.48 3.41
N GLY A 188 0.53 -12.41 4.72
CA GLY A 188 -0.04 -11.31 5.49
C GLY A 188 1.05 -10.34 5.96
N HIS A 189 0.74 -9.03 5.89
CA HIS A 189 1.54 -7.97 6.48
C HIS A 189 0.81 -7.36 7.67
N SER A 190 1.45 -7.29 8.86
CA SER A 190 0.86 -6.67 10.07
C SER A 190 -0.51 -7.30 10.40
N MET A 191 -1.56 -6.52 10.53
CA MET A 191 -2.94 -7.02 10.74
C MET A 191 -3.34 -8.11 9.72
N GLY A 192 -2.89 -8.01 8.47
CA GLY A 192 -3.15 -9.04 7.46
C GLY A 192 -2.59 -10.42 7.83
N GLY A 193 -1.55 -10.49 8.68
CA GLY A 193 -1.05 -11.73 9.24
C GLY A 193 -1.89 -12.27 10.42
N LEU A 194 -2.75 -11.44 11.01
CA LEU A 194 -3.70 -11.87 12.06
C LEU A 194 -5.02 -12.36 11.45
N VAL A 195 -5.36 -11.88 10.26
CA VAL A 195 -6.57 -12.29 9.53
C VAL A 195 -6.33 -13.58 8.72
N ALA A 196 -5.06 -13.86 8.33
CA ALA A 196 -4.65 -15.04 7.57
C ALA A 196 -4.63 -16.31 8.42
#